data_ce163697d9f495ccef5dcffc6b302b1a
#
_entry.id   ce163697d9f495ccef5dcffc6b302b1a
#
_cell.length_a   1.000
_cell.length_b   1.000
_cell.length_c   1.000
_cell.angle_alpha   90.00
_cell.angle_beta   90.00
_cell.angle_gamma   90.00
#
_symmetry.space_group_name_H-M   'P 1'
#
loop_
_entity.id
_entity.type
_entity.pdbx_description
1 polymer ?
#
loop_
_entity_poly.entity_id
_entity_poly.type
_entity_poly.pdbx_seq_one_letter_code
_entity_poly.pdbx_strand_id
1 'polypeptide(L)'
;MTTVALGIPRVGPLPSPLAPASLATPMPRGDSPFLLDSFGRRARDLRVSLTDRCNLRCTYCMPAEGLNWLPGDDLLTDDELVRVIDVALSHLGIEEIRFTGGEPLLRKGIVELIGRVGRLSPRPEMSLTTNGIGF
;
A
#
# COMPACT_ATOMS: atom_id res chain seq x y z
N MET A 1 -40.18 -7.51 -30.99
CA MET A 1 -39.09 -6.98 -30.14
C MET A 1 -39.11 -7.77 -28.85
N THR A 2 -38.15 -8.66 -28.66
CA THR A 2 -38.09 -9.54 -27.47
C THR A 2 -37.25 -8.87 -26.42
N THR A 3 -37.89 -8.46 -25.32
CA THR A 3 -37.20 -7.85 -24.17
C THR A 3 -36.55 -8.96 -23.35
N VAL A 4 -35.22 -8.99 -23.28
CA VAL A 4 -34.48 -9.88 -22.39
C VAL A 4 -34.42 -9.22 -21.04
N ALA A 5 -35.12 -9.78 -20.04
CA ALA A 5 -35.01 -9.35 -18.66
C ALA A 5 -33.67 -9.88 -18.09
N LEU A 6 -32.71 -8.99 -17.87
CA LEU A 6 -31.52 -9.28 -17.10
C LEU A 6 -31.94 -9.44 -15.63
N GLY A 7 -32.00 -10.67 -15.15
CA GLY A 7 -32.25 -10.98 -13.75
C GLY A 7 -31.12 -10.49 -12.87
N ILE A 8 -31.28 -9.32 -12.27
CA ILE A 8 -30.40 -8.88 -11.20
C ILE A 8 -30.67 -9.80 -9.98
N PRO A 9 -29.70 -10.54 -9.47
CA PRO A 9 -29.92 -11.35 -8.28
C PRO A 9 -30.37 -10.42 -7.13
N ARG A 10 -31.50 -10.72 -6.53
CA ARG A 10 -31.95 -9.99 -5.34
C ARG A 10 -30.93 -10.24 -4.23
N VAL A 11 -30.21 -9.19 -3.87
CA VAL A 11 -29.39 -9.20 -2.67
C VAL A 11 -30.36 -9.38 -1.49
N GLY A 12 -30.24 -10.48 -0.78
CA GLY A 12 -31.01 -10.71 0.44
C GLY A 12 -30.78 -9.58 1.46
N PRO A 13 -31.62 -9.46 2.49
CA PRO A 13 -31.42 -8.46 3.52
C PRO A 13 -30.00 -8.61 4.06
N LEU A 14 -29.28 -7.46 4.12
CA LEU A 14 -27.94 -7.41 4.72
C LEU A 14 -28.02 -8.06 6.10
N PRO A 15 -27.08 -8.94 6.46
CA PRO A 15 -27.01 -9.45 7.82
C PRO A 15 -26.97 -8.26 8.77
N SER A 16 -27.72 -8.36 9.85
CA SER A 16 -27.72 -7.34 10.92
C SER A 16 -26.29 -6.92 11.22
N PRO A 17 -26.03 -5.61 11.51
CA PRO A 17 -24.68 -5.16 11.85
C PRO A 17 -24.11 -6.15 12.86
N LEU A 18 -23.00 -6.77 12.52
CA LEU A 18 -22.27 -7.64 13.42
C LEU A 18 -22.15 -6.87 14.73
N ALA A 19 -22.64 -7.44 15.82
CA ALA A 19 -22.39 -6.91 17.14
C ALA A 19 -20.91 -6.51 17.21
N PRO A 20 -20.57 -5.31 17.75
CA PRO A 20 -19.19 -4.86 17.78
C PRO A 20 -18.38 -6.03 18.29
N ALA A 21 -17.48 -6.54 17.42
CA ALA A 21 -16.59 -7.63 17.79
C ALA A 21 -15.97 -7.16 19.10
N SER A 22 -16.23 -7.88 20.16
CA SER A 22 -15.61 -7.64 21.46
C SER A 22 -14.17 -7.33 21.15
N LEU A 23 -13.73 -6.10 21.47
CA LEU A 23 -12.35 -5.67 21.25
C LEU A 23 -11.49 -6.76 21.87
N ALA A 24 -10.99 -7.64 21.02
CA ALA A 24 -10.13 -8.72 21.46
C ALA A 24 -9.06 -8.03 22.31
N THR A 25 -8.96 -8.44 23.56
CA THR A 25 -7.96 -7.91 24.50
C THR A 25 -6.65 -7.89 23.71
N PRO A 26 -5.98 -6.73 23.55
CA PRO A 26 -4.75 -6.68 22.78
C PRO A 26 -3.84 -7.77 23.33
N MET A 27 -3.50 -8.75 22.49
CA MET A 27 -2.51 -9.76 22.88
C MET A 27 -1.30 -8.99 23.39
N PRO A 28 -0.76 -9.31 24.57
CA PRO A 28 0.46 -8.68 25.03
C PRO A 28 1.46 -8.78 23.89
N ARG A 29 2.01 -7.64 23.48
CA ARG A 29 3.11 -7.60 22.51
C ARG A 29 4.26 -8.35 23.15
N GLY A 30 4.27 -9.67 22.94
CA GLY A 30 5.41 -10.48 23.32
C GLY A 30 6.64 -9.92 22.58
N ASP A 31 7.82 -10.24 23.05
CA ASP A 31 9.12 -9.86 22.45
C ASP A 31 9.32 -10.42 21.03
N SER A 32 8.26 -10.42 20.22
CA SER A 32 8.31 -10.85 18.85
C SER A 32 9.03 -9.80 18.01
N PRO A 33 10.07 -10.16 17.26
CA PRO A 33 10.72 -9.25 16.33
C PRO A 33 9.86 -8.96 15.09
N PHE A 34 8.62 -9.46 15.05
CA PHE A 34 7.72 -9.36 13.91
C PHE A 34 6.54 -8.45 14.20
N LEU A 35 6.05 -7.76 13.18
CA LEU A 35 4.78 -7.06 13.22
C LEU A 35 3.65 -8.08 13.17
N LEU A 36 2.95 -8.25 14.28
CA LEU A 36 1.79 -9.13 14.39
C LEU A 36 0.51 -8.32 14.46
N ASP A 37 -0.53 -8.78 13.76
CA ASP A 37 -1.87 -8.23 13.94
C ASP A 37 -2.57 -8.84 15.18
N SER A 38 -3.80 -8.37 15.46
CA SER A 38 -4.60 -8.88 16.59
C SER A 38 -4.98 -10.37 16.45
N PHE A 39 -4.79 -10.99 15.30
CA PHE A 39 -5.06 -12.40 15.01
C PHE A 39 -3.79 -13.26 15.00
N GLY A 40 -2.63 -12.67 15.30
CA GLY A 40 -1.34 -13.35 15.29
C GLY A 40 -0.73 -13.53 13.88
N ARG A 41 -1.28 -12.87 12.85
CA ARG A 41 -0.71 -12.93 11.51
C ARG A 41 0.47 -11.99 11.42
N ARG A 42 1.56 -12.47 10.84
CA ARG A 42 2.79 -11.70 10.61
C ARG A 42 2.67 -10.87 9.34
N ALA A 43 2.96 -9.56 9.44
CA ALA A 43 3.13 -8.72 8.28
C ALA A 43 4.49 -9.02 7.62
N ARG A 44 4.49 -9.30 6.31
CA ARG A 44 5.68 -9.59 5.51
C ARG A 44 5.85 -8.63 4.34
N ASP A 45 4.79 -7.96 3.95
CA ASP A 45 4.70 -7.04 2.81
C ASP A 45 4.61 -5.60 3.34
N LEU A 46 5.46 -4.72 2.83
CA LEU A 46 5.41 -3.29 3.10
C LEU A 46 5.11 -2.54 1.80
N ARG A 47 3.98 -1.83 1.80
CA ARG A 47 3.63 -0.93 0.70
C ARG A 47 4.18 0.46 0.97
N VAL A 48 5.00 0.95 0.04
CA VAL A 48 5.66 2.24 0.13
C VAL A 48 5.08 3.19 -0.92
N SER A 49 4.31 4.19 -0.47
CA SER A 49 3.79 5.23 -1.34
C SER A 49 4.87 6.28 -1.59
N LEU A 50 5.33 6.40 -2.83
CA LEU A 50 6.45 7.26 -3.22
C LEU A 50 6.04 8.70 -3.53
N THR A 51 4.78 8.90 -3.93
CA THR A 51 4.21 10.19 -4.29
C THR A 51 2.69 10.09 -4.27
N ASP A 52 2.03 11.18 -4.01
CA ASP A 52 0.58 11.33 -4.16
C ASP A 52 0.18 11.71 -5.60
N ARG A 53 1.12 12.23 -6.41
CA ARG A 53 0.87 12.68 -7.78
C ARG A 53 0.55 11.52 -8.71
N CYS A 54 -0.44 11.73 -9.58
CA CYS A 54 -0.81 10.78 -10.62
C CYS A 54 -1.16 11.52 -11.92
N ASN A 55 -0.84 10.92 -13.06
CA ASN A 55 -1.15 11.42 -14.39
C ASN A 55 -2.53 10.93 -14.91
N LEU A 56 -3.23 10.09 -14.14
CA LEU A 56 -4.59 9.64 -14.42
C LEU A 56 -5.60 10.20 -13.41
N ARG A 57 -6.87 10.14 -13.78
CA ARG A 57 -8.05 10.50 -12.96
C ARG A 57 -9.05 9.35 -13.01
N CYS A 58 -8.66 8.19 -12.48
CA CYS A 58 -9.54 7.03 -12.44
C CYS A 58 -10.73 7.31 -11.52
N THR A 59 -11.93 7.12 -12.02
CA THR A 59 -13.19 7.50 -11.35
C THR A 59 -13.39 6.87 -9.98
N TYR A 60 -12.81 5.70 -9.74
CA TYR A 60 -12.87 4.99 -8.47
C TYR A 60 -11.76 5.40 -7.47
N CYS A 61 -10.73 6.12 -7.94
CA CYS A 61 -9.52 6.41 -7.16
C CYS A 61 -9.38 7.89 -6.82
N MET A 62 -9.74 8.77 -7.74
CA MET A 62 -9.46 10.20 -7.62
C MET A 62 -10.61 11.03 -8.21
N PRO A 63 -11.05 12.11 -7.55
CA PRO A 63 -12.02 13.05 -8.09
C PRO A 63 -11.53 13.64 -9.43
N ALA A 64 -12.48 14.00 -10.31
CA ALA A 64 -12.16 14.58 -11.63
C ALA A 64 -11.37 15.89 -11.52
N GLU A 65 -11.66 16.69 -10.51
CA GLU A 65 -10.96 17.95 -10.17
C GLU A 65 -9.55 17.71 -9.61
N GLY A 66 -9.23 16.49 -9.23
CA GLY A 66 -7.96 16.11 -8.63
C GLY A 66 -7.93 16.31 -7.12
N LEU A 67 -6.75 16.22 -6.54
CA LEU A 67 -6.47 16.42 -5.12
C LEU A 67 -5.46 17.55 -4.94
N ASN A 68 -5.48 18.17 -3.77
CA ASN A 68 -4.37 19.05 -3.37
C ASN A 68 -3.15 18.18 -3.06
N TRP A 69 -2.13 18.29 -3.91
CA TRP A 69 -0.90 17.53 -3.75
C TRP A 69 -0.11 18.01 -2.53
N LEU A 70 0.52 17.07 -1.85
CA LEU A 70 1.43 17.40 -0.76
C LEU A 70 2.59 18.26 -1.30
N PRO A 71 3.04 19.28 -0.54
CA PRO A 71 4.29 19.96 -0.82
C PRO A 71 5.44 18.95 -0.89
N GLY A 72 6.44 19.24 -1.74
CA GLY A 72 7.58 18.33 -1.89
C GLY A 72 8.34 18.10 -0.59
N ASP A 73 8.39 19.10 0.28
CA ASP A 73 9.08 19.05 1.57
C ASP A 73 8.34 18.19 2.62
N ASP A 74 7.07 17.86 2.38
CA ASP A 74 6.29 16.95 3.24
C ASP A 74 6.44 15.49 2.82
N LEU A 75 7.10 15.22 1.69
CA LEU A 75 7.39 13.87 1.23
C LEU A 75 8.76 13.41 1.75
N LEU A 76 8.84 12.13 2.11
CA LEU A 76 10.12 11.55 2.51
C LEU A 76 11.15 11.64 1.38
N THR A 77 12.36 12.00 1.75
CA THR A 77 13.53 11.95 0.88
C THR A 77 13.90 10.49 0.56
N ASP A 78 14.74 10.29 -0.45
CA ASP A 78 15.20 8.95 -0.80
C ASP A 78 16.03 8.33 0.33
N ASP A 79 16.79 9.13 1.07
CA ASP A 79 17.57 8.65 2.23
C ASP A 79 16.68 8.18 3.37
N GLU A 80 15.62 8.94 3.67
CA GLU A 80 14.64 8.56 4.69
C GLU A 80 13.87 7.31 4.28
N LEU A 81 13.44 7.20 3.01
CA LEU A 81 12.77 6.01 2.50
C LEU A 81 13.66 4.77 2.61
N VAL A 82 14.91 4.85 2.18
CA VAL A 82 15.86 3.73 2.29
C VAL A 82 16.06 3.35 3.76
N ARG A 83 16.17 4.32 4.68
CA ARG A 83 16.33 4.07 6.11
C ARG A 83 15.09 3.38 6.71
N VAL A 84 13.89 3.85 6.39
CA VAL A 84 12.64 3.23 6.88
C VAL A 84 12.51 1.80 6.38
N ILE A 85 12.81 1.56 5.10
CA ILE A 85 12.79 0.22 4.51
C ILE A 85 13.84 -0.68 5.16
N ASP A 86 15.06 -0.21 5.38
CA ASP A 86 16.12 -0.97 6.05
C ASP A 86 15.70 -1.40 7.46
N VAL A 87 15.13 -0.50 8.25
CA VAL A 87 14.58 -0.82 9.57
C VAL A 87 13.47 -1.88 9.46
N ALA A 88 12.58 -1.76 8.49
CA ALA A 88 11.49 -2.72 8.29
C ALA A 88 12.01 -4.12 7.96
N LEU A 89 13.01 -4.22 7.10
CA LEU A 89 13.66 -5.48 6.73
C LEU A 89 14.45 -6.09 7.88
N SER A 90 15.27 -5.26 8.56
CA SER A 90 16.22 -5.75 9.55
C SER A 90 15.60 -6.05 10.91
N HIS A 91 14.52 -5.32 11.29
CA HIS A 91 13.98 -5.37 12.65
C HIS A 91 12.52 -5.77 12.76
N LEU A 92 11.73 -5.65 11.68
CA LEU A 92 10.29 -5.91 11.73
C LEU A 92 9.87 -7.16 10.96
N GLY A 93 10.82 -7.83 10.31
CA GLY A 93 10.60 -9.07 9.58
C GLY A 93 9.82 -8.89 8.28
N ILE A 94 9.88 -7.72 7.66
CA ILE A 94 9.38 -7.49 6.31
C ILE A 94 10.30 -8.19 5.32
N GLU A 95 9.73 -8.77 4.28
CA GLU A 95 10.43 -9.55 3.25
C GLU A 95 10.16 -9.00 1.84
N GLU A 96 8.99 -8.38 1.65
CA GLU A 96 8.55 -7.83 0.36
C GLU A 96 8.33 -6.32 0.46
N ILE A 97 8.80 -5.59 -0.55
CA ILE A 97 8.56 -4.14 -0.70
C ILE A 97 7.75 -3.91 -1.97
N ARG A 98 6.58 -3.29 -1.82
CA ARG A 98 5.75 -2.90 -2.95
C ARG A 98 5.73 -1.39 -3.09
N PHE A 99 6.41 -0.88 -4.11
CA PHE A 99 6.39 0.54 -4.43
C PHE A 99 5.08 0.90 -5.11
N THR A 100 4.45 1.98 -4.65
CA THR A 100 3.16 2.47 -5.13
C THR A 100 3.10 3.99 -4.94
N GLY A 101 1.91 4.56 -4.93
CA GLY A 101 1.64 5.99 -4.76
C GLY A 101 0.42 6.37 -5.56
N GLY A 102 0.37 7.60 -6.04
CA GLY A 102 -0.47 7.93 -7.17
C GLY A 102 0.05 7.20 -8.40
N GLU A 103 1.05 7.75 -9.08
CA GLU A 103 1.83 7.04 -10.09
C GLU A 103 3.32 7.09 -9.72
N PRO A 104 3.91 5.99 -9.25
CA PRO A 104 5.28 5.98 -8.74
C PRO A 104 6.33 6.39 -9.77
N LEU A 105 6.08 6.14 -11.05
CA LEU A 105 7.01 6.51 -12.13
C LEU A 105 7.15 8.03 -12.33
N LEU A 106 6.24 8.83 -11.75
CA LEU A 106 6.38 10.28 -11.74
C LEU A 106 7.41 10.78 -10.72
N ARG A 107 7.87 9.91 -9.79
CA ARG A 107 8.93 10.28 -8.84
C ARG A 107 10.27 10.34 -9.56
N LYS A 108 10.90 11.51 -9.53
CA LYS A 108 12.26 11.66 -10.04
C LYS A 108 13.22 10.78 -9.22
N GLY A 109 14.16 10.12 -9.88
CA GLY A 109 15.15 9.28 -9.21
C GLY A 109 14.64 7.89 -8.75
N ILE A 110 13.43 7.48 -9.15
CA ILE A 110 12.87 6.18 -8.74
C ILE A 110 13.79 4.99 -9.04
N VAL A 111 14.47 5.00 -10.17
CA VAL A 111 15.39 3.91 -10.58
C VAL A 111 16.55 3.80 -9.59
N GLU A 112 17.11 4.94 -9.19
CA GLU A 112 18.19 5.00 -8.21
C GLU A 112 17.71 4.53 -6.83
N LEU A 113 16.56 5.00 -6.39
CA LEU A 113 15.93 4.59 -5.13
C LEU A 113 15.74 3.07 -5.09
N ILE A 114 15.12 2.48 -6.12
CA ILE A 114 14.91 1.03 -6.21
C ILE A 114 16.26 0.30 -6.22
N GLY A 115 17.26 0.82 -6.94
CA GLY A 115 18.60 0.27 -6.95
C GLY A 115 19.27 0.31 -5.58
N ARG A 116 19.05 1.35 -4.78
CA ARG A 116 19.54 1.47 -3.39
C ARG A 116 18.87 0.44 -2.48
N VAL A 117 17.56 0.32 -2.55
CA VAL A 117 16.79 -0.67 -1.77
C VAL A 117 17.21 -2.09 -2.12
N GLY A 118 17.43 -2.38 -3.41
CA GLY A 118 17.88 -3.70 -3.86
C GLY A 118 19.29 -4.10 -3.40
N ARG A 119 20.07 -3.17 -2.84
CA ARG A 119 21.39 -3.43 -2.24
C ARG A 119 21.35 -3.62 -0.72
N LEU A 120 20.18 -3.46 -0.08
CA LEU A 120 20.02 -3.71 1.35
C LEU A 120 20.22 -5.19 1.71
N SER A 121 20.55 -5.44 2.96
CA SER A 121 20.73 -6.79 3.52
C SER A 121 19.90 -6.90 4.82
N PRO A 122 18.90 -7.81 4.89
CA PRO A 122 18.52 -8.77 3.85
C PRO A 122 17.96 -8.10 2.61
N ARG A 123 18.21 -8.70 1.44
CA ARG A 123 17.67 -8.19 0.17
C ARG A 123 16.17 -8.50 0.07
N PRO A 124 15.29 -7.48 -0.11
CA PRO A 124 13.86 -7.71 -0.24
C PRO A 124 13.47 -8.23 -1.63
N GLU A 125 12.35 -8.91 -1.69
CA GLU A 125 11.58 -9.00 -2.93
C GLU A 125 10.96 -7.63 -3.24
N MET A 126 10.99 -7.22 -4.51
CA MET A 126 10.50 -5.89 -4.89
C MET A 126 9.49 -5.98 -6.02
N SER A 127 8.40 -5.24 -5.86
CA SER A 127 7.36 -5.08 -6.88
C SER A 127 6.97 -3.61 -7.02
N LEU A 128 6.40 -3.26 -8.18
CA LEU A 128 5.95 -1.92 -8.50
C LEU A 128 4.51 -1.97 -9.00
N THR A 129 3.65 -1.13 -8.44
CA THR A 129 2.29 -0.93 -8.94
C THR A 129 2.25 0.36 -9.73
N THR A 130 2.02 0.27 -11.04
CA THR A 130 2.01 1.41 -11.96
C THR A 130 0.85 1.30 -12.95
N ASN A 131 0.40 2.43 -13.49
CA ASN A 131 -0.54 2.48 -14.60
C ASN A 131 0.14 2.29 -15.97
N GLY A 132 1.48 2.30 -16.01
CA GLY A 132 2.28 2.05 -17.21
C GLY A 132 2.26 3.17 -18.25
N ILE A 133 1.67 4.32 -17.98
CA ILE A 133 1.63 5.45 -18.91
C ILE A 133 2.84 6.35 -18.69
N GLY A 134 3.63 6.52 -19.74
CA GLY A 134 4.81 7.39 -19.73
C GLY A 134 6.14 6.63 -19.82
N PHE A 135 6.09 5.38 -20.20
CA PHE A 135 7.25 4.59 -20.62
C PHE A 135 7.52 4.79 -22.11
#